data_83f6f5d0e2694f974eedcde8061b9336
#
_entry.id   83f6f5d0e2694f974eedcde8061b9336
#
_cell.length_a   1.000
_cell.length_b   1.000
_cell.length_c   1.000
_cell.angle_alpha   90.00
_cell.angle_beta   90.00
_cell.angle_gamma   90.00
#
_symmetry.space_group_name_H-M   'P 1'
#
loop_
_entity.id
_entity.type
_entity.pdbx_description
1 polymer ?
#
loop_
_entity_poly.entity_id
_entity_poly.type
_entity_poly.pdbx_seq_one_letter_code
_entity_poly.pdbx_strand_id
1 'polypeptide(L)'
;GNKGRTSVDYSFSYGWQSPWRTKDVLNAHEYAVMMNEMNMNSGLSPIYENPAALGKGTNWQKELFNYNAPVVEHQASVSGGNDKVNYYLSFGYLYNEGIIGGDVNRSNYDRYSVRANTNYTLFEKPEQRFFRSARAGVNMAYSRTVSRSIGENSERGSALGSAVSMSPIMGVYADNPEEVLNEHPTAVTDFSGRVFAIAGDNFGNMTNPIAQLHLPGDKSAADK
;
A
#
# COMPACT_ATOMS: atom_id res chain seq x y z
N GLY A 1 20.51 -23.51 22.92
CA GLY A 1 19.80 -22.72 23.93
C GLY A 1 20.64 -22.62 25.22
N ASN A 2 20.67 -21.45 25.82
CA ASN A 2 21.40 -21.20 27.05
C ASN A 2 20.78 -21.96 28.21
N LYS A 3 21.40 -23.05 28.66
CA LYS A 3 20.98 -23.76 29.86
C LYS A 3 21.07 -22.85 31.09
N GLY A 4 20.01 -22.74 31.84
CA GLY A 4 19.97 -22.06 33.13
C GLY A 4 19.86 -20.53 33.12
N ARG A 5 19.64 -19.90 31.96
CA ARG A 5 19.51 -18.44 31.87
C ARG A 5 18.36 -18.06 30.94
N THR A 6 17.49 -17.18 31.42
CA THR A 6 16.47 -16.55 30.56
C THR A 6 17.12 -15.42 29.78
N SER A 7 16.90 -15.39 28.45
CA SER A 7 17.25 -14.31 27.56
C SER A 7 16.00 -13.62 27.09
N VAL A 8 16.05 -12.30 27.05
CA VAL A 8 15.00 -11.45 26.46
C VAL A 8 15.66 -10.67 25.35
N ASP A 9 15.14 -10.80 24.16
CA ASP A 9 15.67 -10.11 22.99
C ASP A 9 14.55 -9.24 22.39
N TYR A 10 14.91 -8.02 22.01
CA TYR A 10 14.03 -7.10 21.32
C TYR A 10 14.77 -6.47 20.15
N SER A 11 14.12 -6.45 19.00
CA SER A 11 14.60 -5.73 17.83
C SER A 11 13.52 -4.81 17.29
N PHE A 12 13.95 -3.67 16.81
CA PHE A 12 13.13 -2.69 16.14
C PHE A 12 13.81 -2.28 14.84
N SER A 13 13.05 -2.23 13.76
CA SER A 13 13.49 -1.63 12.52
C SER A 13 12.45 -0.64 12.00
N TYR A 14 12.95 0.46 11.47
CA TYR A 14 12.16 1.47 10.79
C TYR A 14 12.82 1.79 9.46
N GLY A 15 12.04 1.81 8.43
CA GLY A 15 12.45 2.19 7.09
C GLY A 15 11.31 2.87 6.36
N TRP A 16 11.61 3.31 5.16
CA TRP A 16 10.61 3.83 4.22
C TRP A 16 10.90 3.29 2.84
N GLN A 17 9.86 3.21 2.04
CA GLN A 17 9.93 2.79 0.65
C GLN A 17 9.36 3.87 -0.26
N SER A 18 9.87 3.90 -1.46
CA SER A 18 9.44 4.84 -2.50
C SER A 18 9.33 4.09 -3.83
N PRO A 19 8.52 4.55 -4.77
CA PRO A 19 8.51 3.96 -6.10
C PRO A 19 9.91 4.06 -6.72
N TRP A 20 10.39 2.92 -7.19
CA TRP A 20 11.72 2.85 -7.80
C TRP A 20 11.79 3.57 -9.14
N ARG A 21 10.68 3.54 -9.90
CA ARG A 21 10.58 4.15 -11.22
C ARG A 21 9.14 4.54 -11.54
N THR A 22 9.00 5.67 -12.21
CA THR A 22 7.74 6.10 -12.83
C THR A 22 7.82 5.96 -14.35
N LYS A 23 6.69 5.96 -15.02
CA LYS A 23 6.62 6.02 -16.48
C LYS A 23 6.90 7.45 -16.94
N ASP A 24 7.62 7.59 -18.05
CA ASP A 24 7.73 8.87 -18.73
C ASP A 24 6.39 9.16 -19.42
N VAL A 25 5.79 10.28 -19.09
CA VAL A 25 4.52 10.77 -19.64
C VAL A 25 4.68 12.20 -20.09
N LEU A 26 3.85 12.62 -21.02
CA LEU A 26 3.84 13.99 -21.52
C LEU A 26 3.40 14.96 -20.41
N ASN A 27 4.02 16.12 -20.34
CA ASN A 27 3.51 17.24 -19.56
C ASN A 27 2.36 17.95 -20.31
N ALA A 28 1.69 18.94 -19.69
CA ALA A 28 0.51 19.57 -20.27
C ALA A 28 0.83 20.31 -21.59
N HIS A 29 1.99 20.96 -21.69
CA HIS A 29 2.43 21.58 -22.93
C HIS A 29 2.64 20.55 -24.05
N GLU A 30 3.40 19.51 -23.80
CA GLU A 30 3.70 18.46 -24.77
C GLU A 30 2.42 17.71 -25.20
N TYR A 31 1.53 17.44 -24.25
CA TYR A 31 0.23 16.83 -24.51
C TYR A 31 -0.62 17.71 -25.43
N ALA A 32 -0.72 19.02 -25.16
CA ALA A 32 -1.50 19.95 -25.97
C ALA A 32 -0.96 20.08 -27.39
N VAL A 33 0.39 20.12 -27.55
CA VAL A 33 1.02 20.11 -28.86
C VAL A 33 0.65 18.85 -29.63
N MET A 34 0.77 17.68 -29.02
CA MET A 34 0.44 16.41 -29.66
C MET A 34 -1.04 16.32 -30.04
N MET A 35 -1.94 16.78 -29.18
CA MET A 35 -3.38 16.80 -29.45
C MET A 35 -3.73 17.75 -30.60
N ASN A 36 -3.08 18.90 -30.68
CA ASN A 36 -3.23 19.83 -31.80
C ASN A 36 -2.74 19.20 -33.11
N GLU A 37 -1.59 18.55 -33.09
CA GLU A 37 -1.04 17.87 -34.27
C GLU A 37 -1.96 16.75 -34.73
N MET A 38 -2.50 15.95 -33.82
CA MET A 38 -3.47 14.91 -34.12
C MET A 38 -4.73 15.48 -34.80
N ASN A 39 -5.28 16.58 -34.27
CA ASN A 39 -6.44 17.23 -34.88
C ASN A 39 -6.14 17.79 -36.28
N MET A 40 -5.03 18.51 -36.44
CA MET A 40 -4.63 19.05 -37.73
C MET A 40 -4.41 17.96 -38.79
N ASN A 41 -3.82 16.84 -38.40
CA ASN A 41 -3.65 15.67 -39.28
C ASN A 41 -5.00 15.02 -39.68
N SER A 42 -6.03 15.24 -38.85
CA SER A 42 -7.42 14.80 -39.14
C SER A 42 -8.24 15.85 -39.88
N GLY A 43 -7.63 16.97 -40.31
CA GLY A 43 -8.31 18.06 -41.03
C GLY A 43 -9.15 18.97 -40.10
N LEU A 44 -8.95 18.91 -38.80
CA LEU A 44 -9.65 19.72 -37.79
C LEU A 44 -8.77 20.89 -37.33
N SER A 45 -9.38 21.89 -36.72
CA SER A 45 -8.65 22.99 -36.09
C SER A 45 -7.93 22.55 -34.82
N PRO A 46 -6.83 23.21 -34.44
CA PRO A 46 -6.19 23.00 -33.14
C PRO A 46 -7.18 23.18 -31.97
N ILE A 47 -7.07 22.34 -30.94
CA ILE A 47 -7.90 22.42 -29.73
C ILE A 47 -7.38 23.50 -28.80
N TYR A 48 -6.06 23.57 -28.65
CA TYR A 48 -5.38 24.47 -27.71
C TYR A 48 -4.70 25.60 -28.48
N GLU A 49 -5.20 26.82 -28.29
CA GLU A 49 -4.65 28.01 -28.97
C GLU A 49 -3.21 28.32 -28.54
N ASN A 50 -2.93 28.17 -27.24
CA ASN A 50 -1.61 28.45 -26.67
C ASN A 50 -1.13 27.33 -25.77
N PRO A 51 -0.58 26.22 -26.33
CA PRO A 51 -0.03 25.11 -25.55
C PRO A 51 1.03 25.52 -24.54
N ALA A 52 1.83 26.55 -24.85
CA ALA A 52 2.91 27.02 -23.97
C ALA A 52 2.38 27.60 -22.64
N ALA A 53 1.18 28.16 -22.64
CA ALA A 53 0.56 28.70 -21.43
C ALA A 53 0.16 27.63 -20.41
N LEU A 54 0.03 26.37 -20.83
CA LEU A 54 -0.39 25.26 -19.95
C LEU A 54 0.74 24.77 -19.03
N GLY A 55 1.99 25.12 -19.32
CA GLY A 55 3.13 24.77 -18.49
C GLY A 55 3.31 23.26 -18.35
N LYS A 56 3.65 22.80 -17.14
CA LYS A 56 3.87 21.38 -16.85
C LYS A 56 2.58 20.62 -16.57
N GLY A 57 1.55 21.30 -16.04
CA GLY A 57 0.31 20.67 -15.63
C GLY A 57 0.47 19.68 -14.48
N THR A 58 -0.46 18.73 -14.40
CA THR A 58 -0.54 17.73 -13.33
C THR A 58 0.29 16.50 -13.67
N ASN A 59 1.22 16.15 -12.82
CA ASN A 59 1.91 14.85 -12.86
C ASN A 59 1.14 13.87 -11.96
N TRP A 60 0.19 13.15 -12.55
CA TRP A 60 -0.69 12.23 -11.85
C TRP A 60 0.03 11.12 -11.09
N GLN A 61 1.17 10.64 -11.60
CA GLN A 61 1.97 9.64 -10.91
C GLN A 61 2.58 10.22 -9.62
N LYS A 62 3.05 11.49 -9.68
CA LYS A 62 3.61 12.16 -8.51
C LYS A 62 2.55 12.41 -7.43
N GLU A 63 1.33 12.75 -7.83
CA GLU A 63 0.20 12.94 -6.89
C GLU A 63 -0.27 11.59 -6.29
N LEU A 64 -0.17 10.50 -7.06
CA LEU A 64 -0.63 9.18 -6.64
C LEU A 64 0.34 8.46 -5.71
N PHE A 65 1.65 8.62 -5.93
CA PHE A 65 2.66 7.85 -5.21
C PHE A 65 3.00 8.45 -3.85
N ASN A 66 3.14 7.57 -2.86
CA ASN A 66 3.77 7.89 -1.59
C ASN A 66 5.28 7.60 -1.68
N TYR A 67 6.09 8.64 -1.58
CA TYR A 67 7.55 8.55 -1.67
C TYR A 67 8.25 8.26 -0.34
N ASN A 68 7.51 8.22 0.77
CA ASN A 68 8.03 7.96 2.11
C ASN A 68 7.12 6.98 2.86
N ALA A 69 6.64 5.95 2.18
CA ALA A 69 5.76 4.96 2.79
C ALA A 69 6.51 4.20 3.90
N PRO A 70 6.08 4.30 5.17
CA PRO A 70 6.80 3.71 6.28
C PRO A 70 6.69 2.18 6.31
N VAL A 71 7.79 1.56 6.73
CA VAL A 71 7.87 0.14 7.09
C VAL A 71 8.38 0.05 8.51
N VAL A 72 7.59 -0.55 9.39
CA VAL A 72 7.91 -0.66 10.82
C VAL A 72 7.88 -2.12 11.22
N GLU A 73 8.94 -2.59 11.88
CA GLU A 73 8.99 -3.95 12.40
C GLU A 73 9.43 -3.95 13.86
N HIS A 74 8.68 -4.68 14.68
CA HIS A 74 8.99 -4.96 16.06
C HIS A 74 9.05 -6.47 16.26
N GLN A 75 10.10 -6.94 16.88
CA GLN A 75 10.22 -8.33 17.31
C GLN A 75 10.67 -8.38 18.75
N ALA A 76 9.95 -9.16 19.56
CA ALA A 76 10.31 -9.45 20.93
C ALA A 76 10.35 -10.96 21.13
N SER A 77 11.34 -11.45 21.85
CA SER A 77 11.39 -12.87 22.19
C SER A 77 11.93 -13.10 23.60
N VAL A 78 11.43 -14.16 24.19
CA VAL A 78 11.92 -14.67 25.47
C VAL A 78 12.26 -16.14 25.28
N SER A 79 13.47 -16.51 25.65
CA SER A 79 13.94 -17.89 25.60
C SER A 79 14.68 -18.26 26.87
N GLY A 80 14.59 -19.52 27.23
CA GLY A 80 15.29 -20.03 28.40
C GLY A 80 15.10 -21.53 28.56
N GLY A 81 15.64 -22.05 29.65
CA GLY A 81 15.45 -23.44 29.96
C GLY A 81 16.44 -23.97 30.98
N ASN A 82 16.16 -25.18 31.41
CA ASN A 82 17.05 -25.97 32.27
C ASN A 82 17.16 -27.39 31.69
N ASP A 83 17.71 -28.32 32.44
CA ASP A 83 17.89 -29.72 31.98
C ASP A 83 16.56 -30.42 31.62
N LYS A 84 15.43 -29.94 32.13
CA LYS A 84 14.12 -30.55 31.92
C LYS A 84 13.20 -29.74 31.00
N VAL A 85 13.37 -28.43 30.94
CA VAL A 85 12.46 -27.54 30.20
C VAL A 85 13.26 -26.60 29.32
N ASN A 86 12.88 -26.49 28.06
CA ASN A 86 13.32 -25.42 27.18
C ASN A 86 12.08 -24.73 26.60
N TYR A 87 12.09 -23.40 26.61
CA TYR A 87 11.01 -22.62 26.10
C TYR A 87 11.53 -21.47 25.21
N TYR A 88 10.72 -21.13 24.22
CA TYR A 88 10.88 -19.97 23.37
C TYR A 88 9.49 -19.38 23.11
N LEU A 89 9.33 -18.10 23.37
CA LEU A 89 8.14 -17.33 23.04
C LEU A 89 8.58 -16.12 22.23
N SER A 90 7.92 -15.82 21.13
CA SER A 90 8.16 -14.60 20.35
C SER A 90 6.87 -13.95 19.92
N PHE A 91 6.95 -12.63 19.84
CA PHE A 91 5.93 -11.76 19.27
C PHE A 91 6.59 -10.92 18.16
N GLY A 92 5.92 -10.81 17.02
CA GLY A 92 6.32 -9.95 15.92
C GLY A 92 5.15 -9.09 15.44
N TYR A 93 5.45 -7.84 15.16
CA TYR A 93 4.56 -6.90 14.49
C TYR A 93 5.28 -6.30 13.29
N LEU A 94 4.64 -6.35 12.12
CA LEU A 94 5.09 -5.70 10.90
C LEU A 94 3.98 -4.82 10.36
N TYR A 95 4.29 -3.54 10.19
CA TYR A 95 3.50 -2.58 9.43
C TYR A 95 4.24 -2.21 8.16
N ASN A 96 3.54 -2.24 7.04
CA ASN A 96 4.08 -1.84 5.75
C ASN A 96 3.01 -1.01 5.02
N GLU A 97 3.30 0.25 4.78
CA GLU A 97 2.45 1.14 3.99
C GLU A 97 2.77 1.00 2.52
N GLY A 98 1.75 0.97 1.67
CA GLY A 98 1.91 0.91 0.23
C GLY A 98 2.45 2.20 -0.37
N ILE A 99 3.13 2.08 -1.49
CA ILE A 99 3.64 3.21 -2.27
C ILE A 99 2.57 3.89 -3.13
N ILE A 100 1.37 3.33 -3.21
CA ILE A 100 0.21 3.93 -3.88
C ILE A 100 -0.76 4.39 -2.80
N GLY A 101 -1.12 5.66 -2.85
CA GLY A 101 -2.03 6.22 -1.86
C GLY A 101 -1.92 7.73 -1.69
N GLY A 102 -0.90 8.37 -2.25
CA GLY A 102 -0.67 9.80 -2.07
C GLY A 102 -0.67 10.15 -0.57
N ASP A 103 -1.42 11.18 -0.19
CA ASP A 103 -1.59 11.60 1.20
C ASP A 103 -2.61 10.76 1.98
N VAL A 104 -3.23 9.76 1.33
CA VAL A 104 -4.26 8.91 1.93
C VAL A 104 -3.71 7.51 2.09
N ASN A 105 -3.55 7.05 3.34
CA ASN A 105 -3.11 5.68 3.64
C ASN A 105 -4.22 4.67 3.28
N ARG A 106 -4.31 4.30 2.01
CA ARG A 106 -5.31 3.36 1.47
C ARG A 106 -4.74 1.98 1.17
N SER A 107 -3.43 1.86 1.09
CA SER A 107 -2.74 0.59 0.85
C SER A 107 -1.81 0.32 2.01
N ASN A 108 -2.10 -0.69 2.80
CA ASN A 108 -1.25 -1.10 3.90
C ASN A 108 -1.38 -2.58 4.23
N TYR A 109 -0.40 -3.07 4.94
CA TYR A 109 -0.28 -4.44 5.38
C TYR A 109 0.18 -4.46 6.85
N ASP A 110 -0.67 -5.02 7.70
CA ASP A 110 -0.39 -5.26 9.11
C ASP A 110 -0.28 -6.75 9.37
N ARG A 111 0.80 -7.20 10.00
CA ARG A 111 0.96 -8.59 10.40
C ARG A 111 1.39 -8.69 11.86
N TYR A 112 0.60 -9.42 12.62
CA TYR A 112 0.90 -9.84 13.97
C TYR A 112 1.28 -11.31 13.96
N SER A 113 2.33 -11.69 14.66
CA SER A 113 2.76 -13.09 14.76
C SER A 113 3.14 -13.44 16.18
N VAL A 114 2.71 -14.61 16.62
CA VAL A 114 3.07 -15.19 17.92
C VAL A 114 3.58 -16.60 17.67
N ARG A 115 4.71 -16.94 18.29
CA ARG A 115 5.25 -18.31 18.28
C ARG A 115 5.59 -18.72 19.70
N ALA A 116 5.19 -19.93 20.03
CA ALA A 116 5.55 -20.58 21.28
C ALA A 116 6.12 -21.96 20.98
N ASN A 117 7.27 -22.25 21.54
CA ASN A 117 7.90 -23.55 21.44
C ASN A 117 8.38 -23.95 22.84
N THR A 118 7.91 -25.08 23.32
CA THR A 118 8.29 -25.59 24.62
C THR A 118 8.55 -27.09 24.51
N ASN A 119 9.69 -27.50 25.02
CA ASN A 119 10.04 -28.91 25.14
C ASN A 119 10.30 -29.26 26.60
N TYR A 120 9.67 -30.29 27.07
CA TYR A 120 9.74 -30.76 28.43
C TYR A 120 10.22 -32.22 28.46
N THR A 121 11.29 -32.50 29.22
CA THR A 121 11.79 -33.86 29.49
C THR A 121 11.05 -34.42 30.72
N LEU A 122 10.10 -35.32 30.48
CA LEU A 122 9.29 -35.92 31.53
C LEU A 122 10.13 -36.79 32.44
N PHE A 123 10.98 -37.61 31.87
CA PHE A 123 11.96 -38.39 32.59
C PHE A 123 13.12 -38.78 31.69
N GLU A 124 14.27 -39.03 32.30
CA GLU A 124 15.47 -39.57 31.67
C GLU A 124 16.07 -40.63 32.64
N LYS A 125 16.12 -41.88 32.20
CA LYS A 125 16.60 -43.05 32.98
C LYS A 125 17.55 -43.85 32.11
N PRO A 126 18.81 -43.44 31.98
CA PRO A 126 19.77 -44.05 31.06
C PRO A 126 20.04 -45.53 31.39
N GLU A 127 19.89 -45.94 32.63
CA GLU A 127 20.10 -47.29 33.12
C GLU A 127 19.03 -48.32 32.67
N GLN A 128 17.86 -47.83 32.23
CA GLN A 128 16.77 -48.73 31.80
C GLN A 128 16.98 -49.24 30.39
N ARG A 129 16.70 -50.54 30.18
CA ARG A 129 16.80 -51.20 28.90
C ARG A 129 15.72 -50.73 27.87
N PHE A 130 14.54 -50.38 28.40
CA PHE A 130 13.38 -49.88 27.68
C PHE A 130 12.88 -48.60 28.31
N PHE A 131 12.30 -47.67 27.50
CA PHE A 131 11.78 -46.40 27.97
C PHE A 131 12.80 -45.51 28.71
N ARG A 132 13.91 -45.28 28.06
CA ARG A 132 15.03 -44.49 28.66
C ARG A 132 14.72 -43.03 28.86
N SER A 133 13.85 -42.46 28.04
CA SER A 133 13.44 -41.08 28.15
C SER A 133 12.04 -40.86 27.57
N ALA A 134 11.33 -39.87 28.13
CA ALA A 134 10.11 -39.34 27.55
C ALA A 134 10.21 -37.81 27.48
N ARG A 135 9.86 -37.26 26.36
CA ARG A 135 9.82 -35.82 26.10
C ARG A 135 8.48 -35.46 25.53
N ALA A 136 7.95 -34.33 25.98
CA ALA A 136 6.75 -33.73 25.43
C ALA A 136 7.10 -32.34 24.89
N GLY A 137 6.57 -31.99 23.73
CA GLY A 137 6.81 -30.70 23.14
C GLY A 137 5.53 -30.10 22.61
N VAL A 138 5.42 -28.77 22.70
CA VAL A 138 4.35 -27.98 22.11
C VAL A 138 4.97 -26.94 21.19
N ASN A 139 4.55 -26.97 19.94
CA ASN A 139 4.88 -25.96 18.95
C ASN A 139 3.58 -25.27 18.52
N MET A 140 3.48 -23.99 18.73
CA MET A 140 2.36 -23.17 18.30
C MET A 140 2.89 -21.98 17.51
N ALA A 141 2.27 -21.70 16.37
CA ALA A 141 2.49 -20.50 15.62
C ALA A 141 1.13 -19.95 15.19
N TYR A 142 0.93 -18.68 15.43
CA TYR A 142 -0.26 -17.96 15.00
C TYR A 142 0.15 -16.68 14.32
N SER A 143 -0.48 -16.35 13.21
CA SER A 143 -0.32 -15.05 12.57
C SER A 143 -1.65 -14.51 12.08
N ARG A 144 -1.85 -13.24 12.30
CA ARG A 144 -2.97 -12.48 11.75
C ARG A 144 -2.45 -11.40 10.82
N THR A 145 -2.97 -11.39 9.61
CA THR A 145 -2.67 -10.39 8.60
C THR A 145 -3.93 -9.59 8.29
N VAL A 146 -3.80 -8.28 8.26
CA VAL A 146 -4.84 -7.37 7.78
C VAL A 146 -4.23 -6.57 6.64
N SER A 147 -4.83 -6.62 5.46
CA SER A 147 -4.40 -5.86 4.28
C SER A 147 -5.51 -4.92 3.84
N ARG A 148 -5.12 -3.76 3.38
CA ARG A 148 -5.96 -2.85 2.61
C ARG A 148 -5.32 -2.65 1.27
N SER A 149 -6.11 -2.71 0.22
CA SER A 149 -5.64 -2.53 -1.15
C SER A 149 -6.59 -1.63 -1.94
N ILE A 150 -6.05 -1.07 -2.99
CA ILE A 150 -6.78 -0.33 -4.00
C ILE A 150 -6.87 -1.25 -5.22
N GLY A 151 -8.03 -1.32 -5.87
CA GLY A 151 -8.18 -2.11 -7.10
C GLY A 151 -7.23 -1.61 -8.18
N GLU A 152 -6.31 -2.45 -8.66
CA GLU A 152 -5.21 -2.03 -9.53
C GLU A 152 -5.17 -2.71 -10.90
N ASN A 153 -6.07 -3.66 -11.15
CA ASN A 153 -5.96 -4.59 -12.28
C ASN A 153 -6.66 -4.13 -13.56
N SER A 154 -6.83 -2.83 -13.76
CA SER A 154 -7.49 -2.30 -14.96
C SER A 154 -6.64 -1.20 -15.58
N GLU A 155 -6.51 -1.24 -16.89
CA GLU A 155 -5.85 -0.18 -17.67
C GLU A 155 -6.60 1.15 -17.55
N ARG A 156 -7.91 1.08 -17.41
CA ARG A 156 -8.81 2.22 -17.19
C ARG A 156 -9.68 1.93 -15.98
N GLY A 157 -9.88 2.91 -15.13
CA GLY A 157 -10.69 2.76 -13.91
C GLY A 157 -9.94 2.25 -12.69
N SER A 158 -8.65 1.91 -12.79
CA SER A 158 -7.76 1.78 -11.63
C SER A 158 -6.96 3.05 -11.39
N ALA A 159 -6.60 3.33 -10.13
CA ALA A 159 -5.85 4.52 -9.79
C ALA A 159 -4.50 4.60 -10.56
N LEU A 160 -3.79 3.49 -10.65
CA LEU A 160 -2.49 3.44 -11.35
C LEU A 160 -2.65 3.57 -12.87
N GLY A 161 -3.61 2.87 -13.48
CA GLY A 161 -3.89 2.96 -14.91
C GLY A 161 -4.35 4.37 -15.30
N SER A 162 -5.25 4.95 -14.53
CA SER A 162 -5.69 6.33 -14.72
C SER A 162 -4.55 7.34 -14.57
N ALA A 163 -3.65 7.16 -13.60
CA ALA A 163 -2.51 8.08 -13.40
C ALA A 163 -1.51 8.11 -14.57
N VAL A 164 -1.46 7.05 -15.38
CA VAL A 164 -0.60 7.01 -16.57
C VAL A 164 -1.32 7.56 -17.81
N SER A 165 -2.65 7.43 -17.87
CA SER A 165 -3.46 7.73 -19.05
C SER A 165 -4.21 9.06 -18.98
N MET A 166 -4.37 9.63 -17.80
CA MET A 166 -5.10 10.88 -17.59
C MET A 166 -4.38 12.07 -18.22
N SER A 167 -5.18 12.99 -18.78
CA SER A 167 -4.64 14.24 -19.32
C SER A 167 -3.92 15.06 -18.26
N PRO A 168 -2.69 15.47 -18.50
CA PRO A 168 -1.95 16.34 -17.58
C PRO A 168 -2.47 17.79 -17.54
N ILE A 169 -3.40 18.16 -18.42
CA ILE A 169 -4.04 19.49 -18.42
C ILE A 169 -5.05 19.59 -17.30
N MET A 170 -5.72 18.47 -16.97
CA MET A 170 -6.69 18.43 -15.90
C MET A 170 -6.03 18.56 -14.54
N GLY A 171 -6.56 19.43 -13.68
CA GLY A 171 -6.15 19.56 -12.28
C GLY A 171 -6.65 18.38 -11.43
N VAL A 172 -6.07 18.21 -10.23
CA VAL A 172 -6.54 17.22 -9.25
C VAL A 172 -7.94 17.59 -8.74
N TYR A 173 -8.15 18.88 -8.48
CA TYR A 173 -9.40 19.43 -7.99
C TYR A 173 -10.12 20.23 -9.07
N ALA A 174 -11.43 20.34 -8.93
CA ALA A 174 -12.27 21.11 -9.85
C ALA A 174 -11.95 22.62 -9.73
N ASP A 175 -11.82 23.27 -10.88
CA ASP A 175 -11.67 24.73 -10.94
C ASP A 175 -12.97 25.44 -10.54
N ASN A 176 -14.12 24.82 -10.86
CA ASN A 176 -15.45 25.30 -10.48
C ASN A 176 -16.20 24.20 -9.71
N PRO A 177 -16.01 24.11 -8.37
CA PRO A 177 -16.62 23.07 -7.55
C PRO A 177 -18.15 23.09 -7.55
N GLU A 178 -18.77 24.26 -7.63
CA GLU A 178 -20.24 24.41 -7.63
C GLU A 178 -20.86 23.81 -8.89
N GLU A 179 -20.27 24.04 -10.04
CA GLU A 179 -20.70 23.47 -11.32
C GLU A 179 -20.64 21.94 -11.28
N VAL A 180 -19.50 21.40 -10.82
CA VAL A 180 -19.34 19.95 -10.68
C VAL A 180 -20.36 19.34 -9.74
N LEU A 181 -20.66 19.97 -8.61
CA LEU A 181 -21.65 19.46 -7.66
C LEU A 181 -23.08 19.60 -8.16
N ASN A 182 -23.38 20.58 -9.00
CA ASN A 182 -24.69 20.74 -9.62
C ASN A 182 -24.94 19.64 -10.67
N GLU A 183 -23.94 19.32 -11.48
CA GLU A 183 -24.05 18.26 -12.50
C GLU A 183 -23.89 16.85 -11.89
N HIS A 184 -23.05 16.72 -10.88
CA HIS A 184 -22.70 15.48 -10.20
C HIS A 184 -22.83 15.63 -8.67
N PRO A 185 -24.04 15.58 -8.12
CA PRO A 185 -24.28 15.76 -6.67
C PRO A 185 -23.55 14.76 -5.77
N THR A 186 -23.09 13.65 -6.33
CA THR A 186 -22.33 12.60 -5.62
C THR A 186 -20.83 12.64 -5.91
N ALA A 187 -20.33 13.75 -6.47
CA ALA A 187 -18.91 13.92 -6.73
C ALA A 187 -18.08 13.71 -5.47
N VAL A 188 -16.94 13.03 -5.63
CA VAL A 188 -16.06 12.72 -4.52
C VAL A 188 -15.36 13.99 -4.04
N THR A 189 -15.27 14.15 -2.73
CA THR A 189 -14.53 15.22 -2.07
C THR A 189 -13.41 14.65 -1.22
N ASP A 190 -12.38 15.45 -0.99
CA ASP A 190 -11.38 15.10 0.01
C ASP A 190 -11.88 15.36 1.44
N PHE A 191 -11.04 15.07 2.44
CA PHE A 191 -11.38 15.26 3.85
C PHE A 191 -11.55 16.73 4.27
N SER A 192 -11.08 17.67 3.44
CA SER A 192 -11.29 19.11 3.64
C SER A 192 -12.49 19.67 2.88
N GLY A 193 -13.20 18.83 2.14
CA GLY A 193 -14.38 19.20 1.37
C GLY A 193 -14.08 19.75 -0.03
N ARG A 194 -12.83 19.67 -0.52
CA ARG A 194 -12.49 20.06 -1.90
C ARG A 194 -13.01 19.02 -2.87
N VAL A 195 -13.67 19.47 -3.93
CA VAL A 195 -14.25 18.62 -4.96
C VAL A 195 -13.16 18.20 -5.96
N PHE A 196 -13.02 16.91 -6.21
CA PHE A 196 -12.11 16.41 -7.24
C PHE A 196 -12.63 16.72 -8.64
N ALA A 197 -11.70 17.04 -9.55
CA ALA A 197 -12.03 17.23 -10.95
C ALA A 197 -12.53 15.90 -11.55
N ILE A 198 -13.58 15.99 -12.37
CA ILE A 198 -14.18 14.87 -13.09
C ILE A 198 -13.66 14.92 -14.53
N ALA A 199 -13.17 13.80 -15.03
CA ALA A 199 -12.86 13.66 -16.44
C ALA A 199 -14.14 13.74 -17.26
N GLY A 200 -14.17 14.62 -18.26
CA GLY A 200 -15.33 14.75 -19.15
C GLY A 200 -15.47 13.57 -20.11
N ASP A 201 -16.57 13.51 -20.83
CA ASP A 201 -16.93 12.42 -21.75
C ASP A 201 -15.85 12.10 -22.81
N ASN A 202 -15.02 13.08 -23.14
CA ASN A 202 -13.91 12.91 -24.09
C ASN A 202 -12.78 12.00 -23.59
N PHE A 203 -12.74 11.68 -22.30
CA PHE A 203 -11.72 10.82 -21.66
C PHE A 203 -12.21 9.40 -21.41
N GLY A 204 -13.45 9.07 -21.83
CA GLY A 204 -14.04 7.75 -21.69
C GLY A 204 -14.22 7.35 -20.22
N ASN A 205 -13.88 6.10 -19.88
CA ASN A 205 -14.05 5.57 -18.53
C ASN A 205 -12.87 5.92 -17.58
N MET A 206 -12.02 6.86 -17.93
CA MET A 206 -10.95 7.29 -17.05
C MET A 206 -11.53 8.11 -15.90
N THR A 207 -11.08 7.79 -14.70
CA THR A 207 -11.49 8.47 -13.48
C THR A 207 -10.29 9.15 -12.82
N ASN A 208 -10.55 10.23 -12.11
CA ASN A 208 -9.50 10.92 -11.35
C ASN A 208 -8.83 9.94 -10.38
N PRO A 209 -7.53 9.64 -10.56
CA PRO A 209 -6.86 8.61 -9.77
C PRO A 209 -6.79 8.96 -8.27
N ILE A 210 -6.75 10.24 -7.94
CA ILE A 210 -6.70 10.69 -6.55
C ILE A 210 -8.09 10.60 -5.91
N ALA A 211 -9.15 10.93 -6.64
CA ALA A 211 -10.52 10.72 -6.16
C ALA A 211 -10.79 9.24 -5.82
N GLN A 212 -10.24 8.30 -6.59
CA GLN A 212 -10.37 6.87 -6.30
C GLN A 212 -9.77 6.47 -4.95
N LEU A 213 -8.72 7.15 -4.50
CA LEU A 213 -8.13 6.89 -3.18
C LEU A 213 -9.08 7.25 -2.03
N HIS A 214 -10.05 8.13 -2.27
CA HIS A 214 -11.05 8.56 -1.29
C HIS A 214 -12.31 7.70 -1.27
N LEU A 215 -12.44 6.79 -2.24
CA LEU A 215 -13.51 5.78 -2.23
C LEU A 215 -13.18 4.65 -1.23
N PRO A 216 -14.20 3.92 -0.73
CA PRO A 216 -13.97 2.73 0.09
C PRO A 216 -13.09 1.73 -0.66
N GLY A 217 -11.96 1.37 -0.06
CA GLY A 217 -11.07 0.34 -0.61
C GLY A 217 -11.39 -1.05 -0.04
N ASP A 218 -10.83 -2.06 -0.66
CA ASP A 218 -10.94 -3.44 -0.20
C ASP A 218 -10.13 -3.67 1.08
N LYS A 219 -10.75 -4.33 2.06
CA LYS A 219 -10.09 -4.77 3.29
C LYS A 219 -10.19 -6.27 3.40
N SER A 220 -9.07 -6.94 3.57
CA SER A 220 -9.01 -8.36 3.84
C SER A 220 -8.31 -8.64 5.16
N ALA A 221 -8.75 -9.68 5.86
CA ALA A 221 -8.08 -10.19 7.05
C ALA A 221 -7.94 -11.71 6.92
N ALA A 222 -6.78 -12.22 7.28
CA ALA A 222 -6.50 -13.65 7.31
C ALA A 222 -5.80 -14.04 8.59
N ASP A 223 -6.30 -15.09 9.23
CA ASP A 223 -5.71 -15.73 10.39
C ASP A 223 -5.11 -17.08 9.97
N LYS A 224 -3.89 -17.38 10.41
CA LYS A 224 -3.16 -18.63 10.13
C LYS A 224 -2.51 -19.20 11.37
#